data_4426e78027585dea824167111c87bdfa
#
_entry.id   4426e78027585dea824167111c87bdfa
#
_cell.length_a   1.000
_cell.length_b   1.000
_cell.length_c   1.000
_cell.angle_alpha   90.00
_cell.angle_beta   90.00
_cell.angle_gamma   90.00
#
_symmetry.space_group_name_H-M   'P 1'
#
loop_
_entity.id
_entity.type
_entity.pdbx_description
1 polymer ?
#
loop_
_entity_poly.entity_id
_entity_poly.type
_entity_poly.pdbx_seq_one_letter_code
_entity_poly.pdbx_strand_id
1 'polypeptide(L)'
;MEQVGLGRRKSFRGFTLTEMLIAVSVVAILTASAAPSYKSLILNQQVRTVASDLHTSLFFARGEAIKRAASVDVIPTSGDWTQGWSVQLHDAPKTVLRNEAAVDSQLSAMSGSTITYDSDGRIRAPAPSAIIARVSGNTEVTARCIVLDLSGRASVILDTDRNPDNGCN
;
A
#
# COMPACT_ATOMS: atom_id res chain seq x y z
N MET A 1 59.50 -7.74 -50.14
CA MET A 1 59.80 -8.11 -48.72
C MET A 1 58.72 -7.51 -47.88
N GLU A 2 57.78 -8.38 -47.51
CA GLU A 2 56.53 -7.99 -46.74
C GLU A 2 56.79 -8.25 -45.27
N GLN A 3 56.74 -7.18 -44.46
CA GLN A 3 56.91 -7.22 -43.02
C GLN A 3 55.56 -7.64 -42.41
N VAL A 4 55.46 -8.91 -41.98
CA VAL A 4 54.31 -9.44 -41.22
C VAL A 4 54.36 -8.87 -39.81
N GLY A 5 53.45 -7.96 -39.49
CA GLY A 5 53.27 -7.40 -38.15
C GLY A 5 52.77 -8.46 -37.16
N LEU A 6 53.60 -8.84 -36.21
CA LEU A 6 53.26 -9.70 -35.10
C LEU A 6 52.23 -9.02 -34.18
N GLY A 7 50.97 -9.42 -34.27
CA GLY A 7 49.90 -9.00 -33.41
C GLY A 7 50.20 -9.34 -31.94
N ARG A 8 50.31 -8.32 -31.10
CA ARG A 8 50.56 -8.42 -29.65
C ARG A 8 49.37 -9.12 -28.99
N ARG A 9 49.52 -10.41 -28.65
CA ARG A 9 48.51 -11.16 -27.87
C ARG A 9 48.28 -10.48 -26.53
N LYS A 10 47.08 -9.96 -26.33
CA LYS A 10 46.63 -9.46 -25.02
C LYS A 10 46.51 -10.69 -24.10
N SER A 11 47.33 -10.76 -23.06
CA SER A 11 47.24 -11.77 -22.01
C SER A 11 45.99 -11.46 -21.15
N PHE A 12 44.99 -12.30 -21.23
CA PHE A 12 43.85 -12.26 -20.28
C PHE A 12 44.35 -12.88 -18.95
N ARG A 13 44.46 -12.04 -17.94
CA ARG A 13 44.74 -12.49 -16.59
C ARG A 13 43.44 -13.07 -16.02
N GLY A 14 43.43 -14.36 -15.68
CA GLY A 14 42.33 -15.01 -14.95
C GLY A 14 42.31 -14.56 -13.48
N PHE A 15 41.11 -14.55 -12.87
CA PHE A 15 40.95 -14.28 -11.45
C PHE A 15 41.53 -15.42 -10.62
N THR A 16 42.18 -15.09 -9.50
CA THR A 16 42.63 -16.07 -8.53
C THR A 16 41.46 -16.52 -7.64
N LEU A 17 41.54 -17.72 -7.09
CA LEU A 17 40.52 -18.26 -6.16
C LEU A 17 40.37 -17.35 -4.94
N THR A 18 41.47 -16.82 -4.41
CA THR A 18 41.48 -15.89 -3.26
C THR A 18 40.79 -14.56 -3.60
N GLU A 19 40.96 -14.03 -4.80
CA GLU A 19 40.33 -12.80 -5.25
C GLU A 19 38.81 -12.95 -5.35
N MET A 20 38.34 -14.12 -5.84
CA MET A 20 36.91 -14.46 -5.85
C MET A 20 36.34 -14.59 -4.44
N LEU A 21 37.05 -15.22 -3.50
CA LEU A 21 36.61 -15.33 -2.10
C LEU A 21 36.48 -13.96 -1.44
N ILE A 22 37.44 -13.07 -1.66
CA ILE A 22 37.38 -11.70 -1.13
C ILE A 22 36.20 -10.95 -1.75
N ALA A 23 36.02 -11.01 -3.07
CA ALA A 23 34.92 -10.34 -3.76
C ALA A 23 33.55 -10.80 -3.23
N VAL A 24 33.33 -12.11 -3.10
CA VAL A 24 32.07 -12.67 -2.54
C VAL A 24 31.86 -12.26 -1.08
N SER A 25 32.93 -12.24 -0.27
CA SER A 25 32.84 -11.81 1.12
C SER A 25 32.40 -10.34 1.25
N VAL A 26 32.94 -9.45 0.43
CA VAL A 26 32.56 -8.04 0.41
C VAL A 26 31.10 -7.87 -0.04
N VAL A 27 30.69 -8.57 -1.10
CA VAL A 27 29.29 -8.54 -1.56
C VAL A 27 28.34 -9.06 -0.47
N ALA A 28 28.70 -10.13 0.24
CA ALA A 28 27.90 -10.68 1.32
C ALA A 28 27.68 -9.67 2.47
N ILE A 29 28.73 -8.95 2.86
CA ILE A 29 28.64 -7.90 3.89
C ILE A 29 27.76 -6.73 3.44
N LEU A 30 27.91 -6.28 2.19
CA LEU A 30 27.12 -5.19 1.65
C LEU A 30 25.63 -5.56 1.53
N THR A 31 25.33 -6.78 1.06
CA THR A 31 23.93 -7.25 0.97
C THR A 31 23.31 -7.42 2.35
N ALA A 32 24.02 -7.89 3.34
CA ALA A 32 23.51 -8.02 4.71
C ALA A 32 23.13 -6.66 5.32
N SER A 33 23.87 -5.60 5.02
CA SER A 33 23.57 -4.25 5.51
C SER A 33 22.43 -3.56 4.74
N ALA A 34 22.18 -3.91 3.49
CA ALA A 34 21.12 -3.34 2.66
C ALA A 34 19.72 -3.96 2.91
N ALA A 35 19.66 -5.20 3.39
CA ALA A 35 18.41 -5.95 3.55
C ALA A 35 17.35 -5.27 4.45
N PRO A 36 17.66 -4.71 5.63
CA PRO A 36 16.65 -4.07 6.48
C PRO A 36 16.02 -2.84 5.84
N SER A 37 16.81 -2.01 5.16
CA SER A 37 16.33 -0.81 4.48
C SER A 37 15.38 -1.14 3.31
N TYR A 38 15.61 -2.25 2.60
CA TYR A 38 14.75 -2.71 1.54
C TYR A 38 13.38 -3.16 2.06
N LYS A 39 13.33 -3.82 3.23
CA LYS A 39 12.08 -4.26 3.85
C LYS A 39 11.18 -3.09 4.22
N SER A 40 11.71 -2.04 4.83
CA SER A 40 10.92 -0.86 5.20
C SER A 40 10.39 -0.11 3.97
N LEU A 41 11.14 -0.11 2.87
CA LEU A 41 10.68 0.46 1.59
C LEU A 41 9.48 -0.30 1.02
N ILE A 42 9.50 -1.63 1.01
CA ILE A 42 8.38 -2.46 0.56
C ILE A 42 7.14 -2.22 1.43
N LEU A 43 7.30 -2.21 2.76
CA LEU A 43 6.20 -1.98 3.69
C LEU A 43 5.58 -0.58 3.50
N ASN A 44 6.39 0.45 3.32
CA ASN A 44 5.91 1.80 3.00
C ASN A 44 5.10 1.83 1.70
N GLN A 45 5.55 1.07 0.69
CA GLN A 45 4.82 0.97 -0.58
C GLN A 45 3.49 0.23 -0.42
N GLN A 46 3.43 -0.83 0.38
CA GLN A 46 2.20 -1.56 0.68
C GLN A 46 1.17 -0.67 1.39
N VAL A 47 1.58 0.04 2.46
CA VAL A 47 0.72 1.01 3.17
C VAL A 47 0.17 2.07 2.21
N ARG A 48 1.02 2.58 1.32
CA ARG A 48 0.63 3.57 0.31
C ARG A 48 -0.41 3.01 -0.67
N THR A 49 -0.18 1.80 -1.16
CA THR A 49 -1.06 1.15 -2.14
C THR A 49 -2.45 0.92 -1.53
N VAL A 50 -2.52 0.32 -0.35
CA VAL A 50 -3.80 0.05 0.33
C VAL A 50 -4.58 1.33 0.60
N ALA A 51 -3.91 2.37 1.11
CA ALA A 51 -4.57 3.66 1.35
C ALA A 51 -5.10 4.29 0.05
N SER A 52 -4.37 4.16 -1.06
CA SER A 52 -4.78 4.63 -2.38
C SER A 52 -5.96 3.82 -2.94
N ASP A 53 -5.95 2.49 -2.78
CA ASP A 53 -6.99 1.61 -3.29
C ASP A 53 -8.31 1.82 -2.53
N LEU A 54 -8.24 1.96 -1.21
CA LEU A 54 -9.41 2.29 -0.40
C LEU A 54 -9.96 3.68 -0.76
N HIS A 55 -9.08 4.69 -0.87
CA HIS A 55 -9.49 6.02 -1.33
C HIS A 55 -10.18 5.98 -2.69
N THR A 56 -9.63 5.21 -3.64
CA THR A 56 -10.22 5.03 -4.99
C THR A 56 -11.59 4.34 -4.92
N SER A 57 -11.73 3.34 -4.05
CA SER A 57 -13.00 2.64 -3.84
C SER A 57 -14.07 3.53 -3.21
N LEU A 58 -13.67 4.40 -2.27
CA LEU A 58 -14.57 5.41 -1.68
C LEU A 58 -15.02 6.44 -2.72
N PHE A 59 -14.08 6.92 -3.55
CA PHE A 59 -14.42 7.84 -4.65
C PHE A 59 -15.35 7.19 -5.65
N PHE A 60 -15.12 5.93 -6.01
CA PHE A 60 -15.98 5.15 -6.90
C PHE A 60 -17.38 4.98 -6.30
N ALA A 61 -17.48 4.58 -5.02
CA ALA A 61 -18.76 4.40 -4.33
C ALA A 61 -19.58 5.69 -4.32
N ARG A 62 -18.95 6.82 -4.01
CA ARG A 62 -19.57 8.14 -4.08
C ARG A 62 -20.11 8.47 -5.47
N GLY A 63 -19.29 8.23 -6.50
CA GLY A 63 -19.67 8.46 -7.90
C GLY A 63 -20.86 7.60 -8.33
N GLU A 64 -20.89 6.31 -7.92
CA GLU A 64 -22.00 5.40 -8.23
C GLU A 64 -23.27 5.78 -7.46
N ALA A 65 -23.16 6.26 -6.20
CA ALA A 65 -24.31 6.74 -5.44
C ALA A 65 -24.99 7.91 -6.15
N ILE A 66 -24.23 8.90 -6.56
CA ILE A 66 -24.75 10.08 -7.31
C ILE A 66 -25.32 9.67 -8.68
N LYS A 67 -24.58 8.86 -9.43
CA LYS A 67 -24.95 8.42 -10.77
C LYS A 67 -26.24 7.62 -10.80
N ARG A 68 -26.46 6.77 -9.78
CA ARG A 68 -27.65 5.90 -9.69
C ARG A 68 -28.79 6.54 -8.89
N ALA A 69 -28.56 7.69 -8.27
CA ALA A 69 -29.47 8.32 -7.32
C ALA A 69 -29.92 7.30 -6.22
N ALA A 70 -29.00 6.46 -5.74
CA ALA A 70 -29.24 5.38 -4.78
C ALA A 70 -28.10 5.30 -3.77
N SER A 71 -28.38 4.84 -2.55
CA SER A 71 -27.35 4.67 -1.54
C SER A 71 -26.40 3.53 -1.88
N VAL A 72 -25.10 3.72 -1.60
CA VAL A 72 -24.03 2.76 -1.89
C VAL A 72 -23.21 2.53 -0.62
N ASP A 73 -22.99 1.26 -0.29
CA ASP A 73 -22.17 0.84 0.85
C ASP A 73 -20.76 0.44 0.41
N VAL A 74 -19.78 0.82 1.23
CA VAL A 74 -18.43 0.25 1.22
C VAL A 74 -18.26 -0.54 2.50
N ILE A 75 -18.12 -1.87 2.38
CA ILE A 75 -18.19 -2.81 3.51
C ILE A 75 -16.86 -3.53 3.66
N PRO A 76 -16.16 -3.41 4.80
CA PRO A 76 -14.97 -4.20 5.07
C PRO A 76 -15.33 -5.67 5.31
N THR A 77 -14.52 -6.58 4.79
CA THR A 77 -14.69 -8.02 5.04
C THR A 77 -14.42 -8.32 6.51
N SER A 78 -15.37 -8.96 7.18
CA SER A 78 -15.27 -9.30 8.60
C SER A 78 -14.97 -8.12 9.54
N GLY A 79 -15.29 -6.89 9.13
CA GLY A 79 -15.01 -5.67 9.91
C GLY A 79 -13.56 -5.21 9.88
N ASP A 80 -12.75 -5.75 9.00
CA ASP A 80 -11.34 -5.41 8.83
C ASP A 80 -11.01 -5.12 7.35
N TRP A 81 -10.58 -3.90 7.07
CA TRP A 81 -10.23 -3.45 5.72
C TRP A 81 -9.02 -4.20 5.14
N THR A 82 -8.17 -4.81 5.96
CA THR A 82 -7.04 -5.63 5.47
C THR A 82 -7.52 -6.95 4.86
N GLN A 83 -8.72 -7.42 5.24
CA GLN A 83 -9.34 -8.61 4.66
C GLN A 83 -10.05 -8.32 3.33
N GLY A 84 -9.87 -7.12 2.79
CA GLY A 84 -10.55 -6.65 1.60
C GLY A 84 -11.89 -5.96 1.91
N TRP A 85 -12.55 -5.48 0.87
CA TRP A 85 -13.83 -4.79 0.99
C TRP A 85 -14.65 -4.92 -0.28
N SER A 86 -15.95 -4.70 -0.15
CA SER A 86 -16.87 -4.65 -1.28
C SER A 86 -17.59 -3.31 -1.36
N VAL A 87 -17.87 -2.86 -2.58
CA VAL A 87 -18.74 -1.73 -2.88
C VAL A 87 -20.03 -2.30 -3.47
N GLN A 88 -21.17 -2.03 -2.84
CA GLN A 88 -22.46 -2.57 -3.23
C GLN A 88 -23.61 -1.59 -3.05
N LEU A 89 -24.73 -1.83 -3.72
CA LEU A 89 -25.96 -1.07 -3.45
C LEU A 89 -26.45 -1.34 -2.02
N HIS A 90 -26.91 -0.27 -1.34
CA HIS A 90 -27.44 -0.36 0.02
C HIS A 90 -28.76 -1.13 0.07
N ASP A 91 -29.65 -0.84 -0.88
CA ASP A 91 -30.98 -1.44 -0.94
C ASP A 91 -31.00 -2.78 -1.67
N ALA A 92 -32.04 -3.56 -1.44
CA ALA A 92 -32.23 -4.86 -2.10
C ALA A 92 -32.74 -4.69 -3.54
N PRO A 93 -32.25 -5.54 -4.50
CA PRO A 93 -31.24 -6.58 -4.28
C PRO A 93 -29.85 -5.97 -4.14
N LYS A 94 -29.10 -6.39 -3.12
CA LYS A 94 -27.73 -5.94 -2.90
C LYS A 94 -26.82 -6.39 -4.05
N THR A 95 -26.58 -5.47 -4.97
CA THR A 95 -25.72 -5.73 -6.13
C THR A 95 -24.30 -5.28 -5.81
N VAL A 96 -23.36 -6.20 -5.86
CA VAL A 96 -21.93 -5.89 -5.72
C VAL A 96 -21.46 -5.19 -7.01
N LEU A 97 -20.93 -3.98 -6.86
CA LEU A 97 -20.41 -3.15 -7.95
C LEU A 97 -18.92 -3.33 -8.12
N ARG A 98 -18.21 -3.55 -7.02
CA ARG A 98 -16.76 -3.77 -6.97
C ARG A 98 -16.39 -4.62 -5.77
N ASN A 99 -15.38 -5.46 -5.91
CA ASN A 99 -14.83 -6.25 -4.82
C ASN A 99 -13.31 -6.15 -4.84
N GLU A 100 -12.72 -5.85 -3.69
CA GLU A 100 -11.28 -5.79 -3.49
C GLU A 100 -10.84 -6.94 -2.59
N ALA A 101 -9.81 -7.64 -3.02
CA ALA A 101 -9.26 -8.77 -2.29
C ALA A 101 -8.53 -8.30 -1.01
N ALA A 102 -8.29 -9.26 -0.11
CA ALA A 102 -7.45 -9.04 1.06
C ALA A 102 -6.08 -8.51 0.67
N VAL A 103 -5.57 -7.57 1.46
CA VAL A 103 -4.22 -7.04 1.31
C VAL A 103 -3.21 -7.93 2.02
N ASP A 104 -1.92 -7.70 1.76
CA ASP A 104 -0.84 -8.46 2.37
C ASP A 104 -0.93 -8.46 3.91
N SER A 105 -0.67 -9.61 4.53
CA SER A 105 -0.73 -9.86 5.97
C SER A 105 0.29 -9.09 6.82
N GLN A 106 1.15 -8.30 6.21
CA GLN A 106 2.14 -7.47 6.91
C GLN A 106 1.54 -6.20 7.53
N LEU A 107 0.35 -5.79 7.08
CA LEU A 107 -0.34 -4.64 7.65
C LEU A 107 -1.07 -5.05 8.93
N SER A 108 -1.13 -4.11 9.88
CA SER A 108 -1.96 -4.27 11.07
C SER A 108 -3.43 -4.21 10.70
N ALA A 109 -4.26 -4.94 11.43
CA ALA A 109 -5.70 -4.91 11.25
C ALA A 109 -6.23 -3.46 11.22
N MET A 110 -7.00 -3.15 10.20
CA MET A 110 -7.60 -1.84 9.96
C MET A 110 -9.09 -1.94 10.28
N SER A 111 -9.42 -1.86 11.58
CA SER A 111 -10.82 -1.96 12.03
C SER A 111 -11.67 -0.84 11.46
N GLY A 112 -12.90 -1.17 11.11
CA GLY A 112 -13.83 -0.16 10.61
C GLY A 112 -15.24 -0.69 10.42
N SER A 113 -16.17 0.26 10.37
CA SER A 113 -17.58 0.01 10.06
C SER A 113 -17.86 0.27 8.57
N THR A 114 -18.99 -0.20 8.10
CA THR A 114 -19.54 0.12 6.78
C THR A 114 -19.65 1.62 6.59
N ILE A 115 -19.25 2.10 5.44
CA ILE A 115 -19.38 3.49 5.02
C ILE A 115 -20.52 3.55 3.99
N THR A 116 -21.57 4.30 4.29
CA THR A 116 -22.72 4.47 3.39
C THR A 116 -22.71 5.86 2.78
N TYR A 117 -22.69 5.92 1.46
CA TYR A 117 -22.93 7.13 0.70
C TYR A 117 -24.41 7.21 0.35
N ASP A 118 -25.04 8.33 0.62
CA ASP A 118 -26.41 8.61 0.19
C ASP A 118 -26.43 9.05 -1.29
N SER A 119 -27.62 9.10 -1.88
CA SER A 119 -27.83 9.42 -3.29
C SER A 119 -27.30 10.79 -3.75
N ASP A 120 -27.03 11.69 -2.81
CA ASP A 120 -26.40 13.01 -3.03
C ASP A 120 -24.87 12.98 -2.89
N GLY A 121 -24.29 11.80 -2.60
CA GLY A 121 -22.86 11.61 -2.42
C GLY A 121 -22.31 12.06 -1.07
N ARG A 122 -23.17 12.29 -0.09
CA ARG A 122 -22.79 12.57 1.30
C ARG A 122 -22.68 11.28 2.09
N ILE A 123 -21.90 11.30 3.18
CA ILE A 123 -21.83 10.15 4.09
C ILE A 123 -22.99 10.20 5.05
N ARG A 124 -23.68 9.06 5.21
CA ARG A 124 -24.70 8.86 6.23
C ARG A 124 -24.05 8.90 7.61
N ALA A 125 -24.56 9.72 8.49
CA ALA A 125 -24.05 9.85 9.86
C ALA A 125 -24.26 8.55 10.68
N PRO A 126 -23.36 8.22 11.63
CA PRO A 126 -22.15 8.98 11.95
C PRO A 126 -21.04 8.75 10.92
N ALA A 127 -20.23 9.78 10.63
CA ALA A 127 -19.03 9.59 9.83
C ALA A 127 -18.07 8.65 10.59
N PRO A 128 -17.44 7.70 9.89
CA PRO A 128 -16.46 6.83 10.52
C PRO A 128 -15.26 7.63 11.00
N SER A 129 -14.64 7.15 12.08
CA SER A 129 -13.30 7.58 12.46
C SER A 129 -12.32 7.36 11.30
N ALA A 130 -11.20 8.07 11.30
CA ALA A 130 -10.16 7.84 10.30
C ALA A 130 -9.77 6.35 10.24
N ILE A 131 -9.60 5.83 9.02
CA ILE A 131 -9.10 4.48 8.80
C ILE A 131 -7.59 4.57 8.67
N ILE A 132 -6.84 3.88 9.55
CA ILE A 132 -5.39 4.00 9.64
C ILE A 132 -4.73 2.76 9.03
N ALA A 133 -4.04 2.97 7.90
CA ALA A 133 -3.19 1.96 7.29
C ALA A 133 -1.78 2.04 7.88
N ARG A 134 -1.37 1.00 8.61
CA ARG A 134 -0.09 0.95 9.35
C ARG A 134 0.49 -0.45 9.41
N VAL A 135 1.76 -0.54 9.82
CA VAL A 135 2.44 -1.79 10.19
C VAL A 135 2.73 -1.77 11.68
N SER A 136 2.24 -2.77 12.41
CA SER A 136 2.43 -2.87 13.87
C SER A 136 3.91 -2.93 14.25
N GLY A 137 4.28 -2.15 15.27
CA GLY A 137 5.62 -2.20 15.85
C GLY A 137 6.74 -1.70 14.94
N ASN A 138 6.42 -1.02 13.85
CA ASN A 138 7.41 -0.48 12.92
C ASN A 138 7.23 1.04 12.74
N THR A 139 8.05 1.83 13.43
CA THR A 139 8.06 3.30 13.38
C THR A 139 8.80 3.86 12.15
N GLU A 140 9.51 3.01 11.38
CA GLU A 140 10.15 3.41 10.12
C GLU A 140 9.16 3.49 8.97
N VAL A 141 8.02 2.82 9.11
CA VAL A 141 6.94 2.82 8.13
C VAL A 141 5.92 3.89 8.50
N THR A 142 5.79 4.90 7.64
CA THR A 142 4.86 6.00 7.87
C THR A 142 3.41 5.54 7.66
N ALA A 143 2.58 5.64 8.68
CA ALA A 143 1.16 5.33 8.59
C ALA A 143 0.43 6.34 7.67
N ARG A 144 -0.65 5.89 7.07
CA ARG A 144 -1.53 6.71 6.24
C ARG A 144 -2.95 6.63 6.76
N CYS A 145 -3.57 7.78 6.84
CA CYS A 145 -4.90 7.94 7.39
C CYS A 145 -5.87 8.33 6.29
N ILE A 146 -6.90 7.53 6.12
CA ILE A 146 -8.02 7.84 5.23
C ILE A 146 -9.07 8.54 6.09
N VAL A 147 -9.22 9.84 5.90
CA VAL A 147 -10.17 10.69 6.64
C VAL A 147 -11.36 10.98 5.74
N LEU A 148 -12.55 10.85 6.30
CA LEU A 148 -13.81 11.14 5.62
C LEU A 148 -14.55 12.26 6.34
N ASP A 149 -15.07 13.20 5.57
CA ASP A 149 -15.99 14.21 6.08
C ASP A 149 -17.44 13.88 5.71
N LEU A 150 -18.40 14.50 6.38
CA LEU A 150 -19.82 14.29 6.12
C LEU A 150 -20.25 14.75 4.73
N SER A 151 -19.45 15.59 4.04
CA SER A 151 -19.71 15.96 2.64
C SER A 151 -19.41 14.83 1.65
N GLY A 152 -18.89 13.72 2.12
CA GLY A 152 -18.52 12.55 1.32
C GLY A 152 -17.14 12.64 0.69
N ARG A 153 -16.30 13.59 1.10
CA ARG A 153 -14.92 13.66 0.62
C ARG A 153 -14.03 12.74 1.45
N ALA A 154 -13.32 11.86 0.76
CA ALA A 154 -12.24 11.11 1.34
C ALA A 154 -10.92 11.82 1.04
N SER A 155 -10.01 11.86 2.01
CA SER A 155 -8.64 12.36 1.84
C SER A 155 -7.66 11.42 2.51
N VAL A 156 -6.46 11.31 1.92
CA VAL A 156 -5.37 10.52 2.50
C VAL A 156 -4.34 11.49 3.05
N ILE A 157 -4.11 11.42 4.35
CA ILE A 157 -3.09 12.21 5.04
C ILE A 157 -1.99 11.29 5.58
N LEU A 158 -0.80 11.84 5.75
CA LEU A 158 0.32 11.15 6.41
C LEU A 158 0.21 11.38 7.91
N ASP A 159 0.45 10.33 8.67
CA ASP A 159 0.71 10.46 10.08
C ASP A 159 2.11 11.06 10.29
N THR A 160 2.18 12.27 10.86
CA THR A 160 3.42 13.06 10.92
C THR A 160 4.22 12.80 12.17
N ASP A 161 3.59 12.36 13.25
CA ASP A 161 4.27 12.09 14.53
C ASP A 161 4.81 10.66 14.64
N ARG A 162 4.51 9.81 13.65
CA ARG A 162 4.90 8.39 13.59
C ARG A 162 4.37 7.56 14.77
N ASN A 163 3.31 8.01 15.40
CA ASN A 163 2.63 7.28 16.46
C ASN A 163 1.18 6.94 16.05
N PRO A 164 0.98 5.88 15.27
CA PRO A 164 -0.34 5.53 14.75
C PRO A 164 -1.34 5.12 15.84
N ASP A 165 -0.92 5.03 17.09
CA ASP A 165 -1.78 4.64 18.23
C ASP A 165 -2.54 5.82 18.83
N ASN A 166 -2.12 7.05 18.58
CA ASN A 166 -2.80 8.28 19.02
C ASN A 166 -3.74 8.89 17.97
N GLY A 167 -3.91 8.23 16.83
CA GLY A 167 -4.70 8.70 15.69
C GLY A 167 -3.83 9.31 14.60
N CYS A 168 -4.42 10.17 13.79
CA CYS A 168 -3.74 10.83 12.67
C CYS A 168 -3.52 12.30 13.02
N ASN A 169 -2.27 12.67 13.24
CA ASN A 169 -1.83 14.03 13.56
C ASN A 169 -0.90 14.60 12.51
#